data_cbfd7ff21c23efb4db95ea3683906240
#
_entry.id   cbfd7ff21c23efb4db95ea3683906240
#
_cell.length_a   1.000
_cell.length_b   1.000
_cell.length_c   1.000
_cell.angle_alpha   90.00
_cell.angle_beta   90.00
_cell.angle_gamma   90.00
#
_symmetry.space_group_name_H-M   'P 1'
#
loop_
_entity.id
_entity.type
_entity.pdbx_description
1 polymer ?
#
loop_
_entity_poly.entity_id
_entity_poly.type
_entity_poly.pdbx_seq_one_letter_code
_entity_poly.pdbx_strand_id
1 'polypeptide(L)'
;KLEQARVLRISVYSDNLAIFWRSAQDAFSRAGLDVLRECACPTDAAGAALLADDLCHALGGEAPCYLFLDDFHLLTDIRVPRFLCMLTNRLPENVHLIVASRDRFLPADEVLRLGGRLYQIGTEQLRLNHTELSVYARRCGTELTDAQIEELLYSSEGWFSAVYLNLRTLSERGTLPDPNSDIYTMFSAAMIDPLPPRRQEFLAVMGLADEFTVEMARYV
;
A
#
# COMPACT_ATOMS: atom_id res chain seq x y z
N LYS A 1 -3.06 9.04 18.66
CA LYS A 1 -4.04 9.94 17.99
C LYS A 1 -4.93 9.22 16.95
N LEU A 2 -4.61 8.00 16.55
CA LEU A 2 -5.45 7.19 15.64
C LEU A 2 -6.43 6.27 16.38
N GLU A 3 -6.41 6.20 17.70
CA GLU A 3 -7.25 5.30 18.51
C GLU A 3 -8.75 5.54 18.38
N GLN A 4 -9.14 6.70 17.84
CA GLN A 4 -10.55 7.06 17.58
C GLN A 4 -10.86 7.22 16.09
N ALA A 5 -9.90 6.96 15.21
CA ALA A 5 -10.07 7.11 13.77
C ALA A 5 -10.64 5.83 13.15
N ARG A 6 -11.56 5.98 12.20
CA ARG A 6 -12.01 4.88 11.35
C ARG A 6 -11.01 4.66 10.23
N VAL A 7 -10.55 3.43 10.04
CA VAL A 7 -9.61 3.08 8.98
C VAL A 7 -10.19 1.95 8.13
N LEU A 8 -10.34 2.22 6.84
CA LEU A 8 -10.73 1.23 5.83
C LEU A 8 -9.55 1.01 4.88
N ARG A 9 -9.21 -0.23 4.59
CA ARG A 9 -8.18 -0.56 3.60
C ARG A 9 -8.76 -1.49 2.54
N ILE A 10 -8.66 -1.05 1.30
CA ILE A 10 -9.03 -1.80 0.10
C ILE A 10 -7.73 -2.08 -0.65
N SER A 11 -7.41 -3.35 -0.86
CA SER A 11 -6.26 -3.76 -1.66
C SER A 11 -6.74 -4.18 -3.05
N VAL A 12 -6.03 -3.73 -4.07
CA VAL A 12 -6.22 -4.16 -5.45
C VAL A 12 -5.33 -5.38 -5.69
N TYR A 13 -5.89 -6.47 -6.15
CA TYR A 13 -5.16 -7.73 -6.36
C TYR A 13 -4.95 -8.06 -7.84
N SER A 14 -5.75 -7.49 -8.73
CA SER A 14 -5.69 -7.74 -10.17
C SER A 14 -6.42 -6.65 -10.95
N ASP A 15 -6.27 -6.63 -12.28
CA ASP A 15 -7.01 -5.75 -13.19
C ASP A 15 -8.43 -6.29 -13.46
N ASN A 16 -9.15 -6.65 -12.40
CA ASN A 16 -10.53 -7.12 -12.48
C ASN A 16 -11.44 -6.27 -11.60
N LEU A 17 -12.30 -5.48 -12.24
CA LEU A 17 -13.21 -4.56 -11.55
C LEU A 17 -14.16 -5.28 -10.58
N ALA A 18 -14.61 -6.50 -10.89
CA ALA A 18 -15.51 -7.26 -10.01
C ALA A 18 -14.78 -7.73 -8.74
N ILE A 19 -13.51 -8.13 -8.85
CA ILE A 19 -12.66 -8.49 -7.71
C ILE A 19 -12.40 -7.26 -6.85
N PHE A 20 -12.04 -6.13 -7.46
CA PHE A 20 -11.86 -4.86 -6.76
C PHE A 20 -13.14 -4.45 -6.01
N TRP A 21 -14.30 -4.52 -6.69
CA TRP A 21 -15.58 -4.19 -6.09
C TRP A 21 -15.88 -5.05 -4.85
N ARG A 22 -15.64 -6.35 -4.96
CA ARG A 22 -15.79 -7.27 -3.85
C ARG A 22 -14.86 -6.95 -2.69
N SER A 23 -13.60 -6.63 -2.96
CA SER A 23 -12.64 -6.18 -1.95
C SER A 23 -13.13 -4.93 -1.22
N ALA A 24 -13.73 -3.98 -1.95
CA ALA A 24 -14.33 -2.78 -1.38
C ALA A 24 -15.53 -3.13 -0.47
N GLN A 25 -16.45 -3.97 -0.94
CA GLN A 25 -17.60 -4.43 -0.15
C GLN A 25 -17.16 -5.10 1.15
N ASP A 26 -16.16 -5.97 1.09
CA ASP A 26 -15.61 -6.66 2.26
C ASP A 26 -14.92 -5.70 3.24
N ALA A 27 -14.22 -4.70 2.74
CA ALA A 27 -13.58 -3.68 3.59
C ALA A 27 -14.60 -2.81 4.33
N PHE A 28 -15.64 -2.37 3.64
CA PHE A 28 -16.73 -1.59 4.24
C PHE A 28 -17.53 -2.41 5.25
N SER A 29 -17.88 -3.65 4.91
CA SER A 29 -18.60 -4.56 5.82
C SER A 29 -17.80 -4.82 7.10
N ARG A 30 -16.50 -5.05 7.01
CA ARG A 30 -15.61 -5.22 8.19
C ARG A 30 -15.55 -3.98 9.07
N ALA A 31 -15.71 -2.80 8.48
CA ALA A 31 -15.79 -1.53 9.21
C ALA A 31 -17.19 -1.25 9.79
N GLY A 32 -18.15 -2.18 9.62
CA GLY A 32 -19.54 -2.00 10.07
C GLY A 32 -20.35 -1.04 9.20
N LEU A 33 -19.94 -0.84 7.94
CA LEU A 33 -20.62 0.02 6.97
C LEU A 33 -21.31 -0.82 5.91
N ASP A 34 -22.63 -0.80 5.89
CA ASP A 34 -23.45 -1.61 4.97
C ASP A 34 -23.73 -0.93 3.62
N VAL A 35 -23.21 0.27 3.39
CA VAL A 35 -23.50 1.10 2.20
C VAL A 35 -23.18 0.39 0.87
N LEU A 36 -22.19 -0.48 0.85
CA LEU A 36 -21.81 -1.25 -0.35
C LEU A 36 -22.39 -2.68 -0.40
N ARG A 37 -23.06 -3.15 0.66
CA ARG A 37 -23.39 -4.58 0.86
C ARG A 37 -24.18 -5.20 -0.29
N GLU A 38 -25.22 -4.50 -0.75
CA GLU A 38 -26.10 -4.95 -1.84
C GLU A 38 -25.97 -4.07 -3.10
N CYS A 39 -24.96 -3.20 -3.12
CA CYS A 39 -24.76 -2.26 -4.19
C CYS A 39 -23.99 -2.92 -5.33
N ALA A 40 -24.51 -2.84 -6.55
CA ALA A 40 -23.78 -3.24 -7.74
C ALA A 40 -22.75 -2.16 -8.11
N CYS A 41 -21.66 -2.56 -8.74
CA CYS A 41 -20.69 -1.59 -9.30
C CYS A 41 -21.40 -0.71 -10.33
N PRO A 42 -21.35 0.65 -10.19
CA PRO A 42 -22.03 1.55 -11.11
C PRO A 42 -21.54 1.38 -12.55
N THR A 43 -22.48 1.34 -13.49
CA THR A 43 -22.17 1.22 -14.93
C THR A 43 -22.26 2.55 -15.67
N ASP A 44 -22.88 3.55 -15.07
CA ASP A 44 -23.08 4.88 -15.65
C ASP A 44 -22.76 6.02 -14.68
N ALA A 45 -22.75 7.24 -15.18
CA ALA A 45 -22.40 8.43 -14.41
C ALA A 45 -23.44 8.79 -13.33
N ALA A 46 -24.72 8.49 -13.57
CA ALA A 46 -25.78 8.78 -12.61
C ALA A 46 -25.68 7.85 -11.38
N GLY A 47 -25.51 6.55 -11.63
CA GLY A 47 -25.29 5.57 -10.56
C GLY A 47 -23.99 5.84 -9.79
N ALA A 48 -22.92 6.25 -10.48
CA ALA A 48 -21.68 6.67 -9.85
C ALA A 48 -21.85 7.90 -8.94
N ALA A 49 -22.68 8.87 -9.37
CA ALA A 49 -22.96 10.06 -8.57
C ALA A 49 -23.78 9.74 -7.31
N LEU A 50 -24.79 8.87 -7.43
CA LEU A 50 -25.58 8.41 -6.27
C LEU A 50 -24.69 7.64 -5.28
N LEU A 51 -23.86 6.72 -5.77
CA LEU A 51 -22.92 6.00 -4.93
C LEU A 51 -21.96 6.93 -4.19
N ALA A 52 -21.47 8.00 -4.84
CA ALA A 52 -20.60 8.97 -4.20
C ALA A 52 -21.31 9.70 -3.06
N ASP A 53 -22.59 10.06 -3.23
CA ASP A 53 -23.39 10.72 -2.20
C ASP A 53 -23.66 9.76 -1.02
N ASP A 54 -23.98 8.50 -1.28
CA ASP A 54 -24.18 7.47 -0.26
C ASP A 54 -22.89 7.20 0.53
N LEU A 55 -21.74 7.14 -0.14
CA LEU A 55 -20.44 7.00 0.50
C LEU A 55 -20.09 8.20 1.37
N CYS A 56 -20.31 9.41 0.89
CA CYS A 56 -20.08 10.64 1.66
C CYS A 56 -20.94 10.66 2.94
N HIS A 57 -22.20 10.23 2.84
CA HIS A 57 -23.10 10.13 3.98
C HIS A 57 -22.62 9.05 4.98
N ALA A 58 -22.27 7.87 4.50
CA ALA A 58 -21.84 6.74 5.34
C ALA A 58 -20.48 6.97 6.03
N LEU A 59 -19.56 7.69 5.37
CA LEU A 59 -18.22 7.98 5.87
C LEU A 59 -18.17 9.26 6.72
N GLY A 60 -19.12 10.16 6.56
CA GLY A 60 -19.20 11.41 7.29
C GLY A 60 -19.37 11.17 8.80
N GLY A 61 -18.92 12.14 9.60
CA GLY A 61 -19.04 12.10 11.05
C GLY A 61 -18.03 13.01 11.74
N GLU A 62 -17.95 12.94 13.07
CA GLU A 62 -17.01 13.74 13.86
C GLU A 62 -15.59 13.12 13.90
N ALA A 63 -15.49 11.78 13.87
CA ALA A 63 -14.22 11.08 13.93
C ALA A 63 -13.51 11.08 12.56
N PRO A 64 -12.18 11.24 12.53
CA PRO A 64 -11.42 11.10 11.30
C PRO A 64 -11.63 9.74 10.65
N CYS A 65 -11.80 9.73 9.34
CA CYS A 65 -11.95 8.50 8.54
C CYS A 65 -10.88 8.46 7.45
N TYR A 66 -10.10 7.38 7.42
CA TYR A 66 -9.05 7.15 6.42
C TYR A 66 -9.44 5.98 5.54
N LEU A 67 -9.59 6.25 4.24
CA LEU A 67 -9.84 5.24 3.22
C LEU A 67 -8.56 5.01 2.42
N PHE A 68 -7.94 3.85 2.57
CA PHE A 68 -6.74 3.46 1.85
C PHE A 68 -7.09 2.59 0.65
N LEU A 69 -6.57 2.96 -0.51
CA LEU A 69 -6.52 2.12 -1.71
C LEU A 69 -5.06 1.73 -1.96
N ASP A 70 -4.76 0.45 -1.84
CA ASP A 70 -3.39 -0.06 -1.97
C ASP A 70 -3.21 -0.81 -3.30
N ASP A 71 -2.01 -0.73 -3.86
CA ASP A 71 -1.65 -1.32 -5.16
C ASP A 71 -2.55 -0.87 -6.33
N PHE A 72 -2.98 0.40 -6.31
CA PHE A 72 -3.94 0.94 -7.27
C PHE A 72 -3.47 0.87 -8.73
N HIS A 73 -2.17 0.79 -8.98
CA HIS A 73 -1.57 0.63 -10.32
C HIS A 73 -1.97 -0.67 -11.02
N LEU A 74 -2.47 -1.67 -10.29
CA LEU A 74 -2.96 -2.93 -10.86
C LEU A 74 -4.32 -2.79 -11.55
N LEU A 75 -5.05 -1.69 -11.33
CA LEU A 75 -6.38 -1.48 -11.89
C LEU A 75 -6.32 -0.47 -13.03
N THR A 76 -6.57 -0.92 -14.25
CA THR A 76 -6.45 -0.10 -15.47
C THR A 76 -7.76 0.54 -15.91
N ASP A 77 -8.90 0.15 -15.34
CA ASP A 77 -10.22 0.69 -15.69
C ASP A 77 -10.34 2.18 -15.37
N ILE A 78 -10.35 3.01 -16.40
CA ILE A 78 -10.38 4.48 -16.30
C ILE A 78 -11.62 5.03 -15.55
N ARG A 79 -12.67 4.24 -15.41
CA ARG A 79 -13.86 4.65 -14.66
C ARG A 79 -13.56 4.84 -13.19
N VAL A 80 -12.64 4.04 -12.63
CA VAL A 80 -12.30 4.10 -11.20
C VAL A 80 -11.55 5.36 -10.82
N PRO A 81 -10.45 5.78 -11.48
CA PRO A 81 -9.83 7.08 -11.21
C PRO A 81 -10.80 8.26 -11.33
N ARG A 82 -11.66 8.26 -12.36
CA ARG A 82 -12.67 9.31 -12.54
C ARG A 82 -13.69 9.33 -11.40
N PHE A 83 -14.13 8.16 -10.94
CA PHE A 83 -15.00 8.05 -9.78
C PHE A 83 -14.31 8.57 -8.52
N LEU A 84 -13.05 8.20 -8.28
CA LEU A 84 -12.29 8.70 -7.12
C LEU A 84 -12.13 10.22 -7.13
N CYS A 85 -11.87 10.84 -8.30
CA CYS A 85 -11.82 12.29 -8.44
C CYS A 85 -13.18 12.94 -8.10
N MET A 86 -14.27 12.38 -8.60
CA MET A 86 -15.63 12.84 -8.31
C MET A 86 -15.94 12.71 -6.82
N LEU A 87 -15.64 11.56 -6.23
CA LEU A 87 -15.83 11.29 -4.80
C LEU A 87 -15.03 12.27 -3.95
N THR A 88 -13.74 12.46 -4.23
CA THR A 88 -12.86 13.36 -3.47
C THR A 88 -13.38 14.79 -3.41
N ASN A 89 -14.03 15.28 -4.48
CA ASN A 89 -14.63 16.61 -4.50
C ASN A 89 -15.88 16.75 -3.59
N ARG A 90 -16.45 15.64 -3.15
CA ARG A 90 -17.67 15.57 -2.32
C ARG A 90 -17.41 15.09 -0.89
N LEU A 91 -16.22 14.50 -0.65
CA LEU A 91 -15.88 13.94 0.67
C LEU A 91 -16.02 15.00 1.78
N PRO A 92 -16.62 14.63 2.92
CA PRO A 92 -16.60 15.45 4.14
C PRO A 92 -15.17 15.73 4.62
N GLU A 93 -14.97 16.81 5.36
CA GLU A 93 -13.65 17.24 5.85
C GLU A 93 -12.95 16.21 6.75
N ASN A 94 -13.71 15.37 7.45
CA ASN A 94 -13.19 14.31 8.30
C ASN A 94 -12.71 13.08 7.51
N VAL A 95 -12.94 13.00 6.19
CA VAL A 95 -12.63 11.82 5.36
C VAL A 95 -11.41 12.09 4.49
N HIS A 96 -10.43 11.23 4.62
CA HIS A 96 -9.17 11.28 3.86
C HIS A 96 -9.04 10.06 2.98
N LEU A 97 -8.96 10.28 1.66
CA LEU A 97 -8.66 9.23 0.69
C LEU A 97 -7.16 9.18 0.44
N ILE A 98 -6.56 8.02 0.66
CA ILE A 98 -5.12 7.77 0.48
C ILE A 98 -4.96 6.68 -0.56
N VAL A 99 -4.29 6.97 -1.65
CA VAL A 99 -4.07 6.02 -2.75
C VAL A 99 -2.58 5.75 -2.90
N ALA A 100 -2.18 4.48 -2.75
CA ALA A 100 -0.84 4.01 -3.05
C ALA A 100 -0.80 3.40 -4.45
N SER A 101 0.07 3.94 -5.29
CA SER A 101 0.24 3.51 -6.68
C SER A 101 1.69 3.64 -7.10
N ARG A 102 2.18 2.74 -7.97
CA ARG A 102 3.52 2.87 -8.58
C ARG A 102 3.52 3.94 -9.67
N ASP A 103 2.37 4.17 -10.30
CA ASP A 103 2.20 5.07 -11.42
C ASP A 103 1.38 6.31 -11.05
N ARG A 104 1.57 7.37 -11.81
CA ARG A 104 0.70 8.55 -11.78
C ARG A 104 -0.58 8.21 -12.54
N PHE A 105 -1.64 7.92 -11.82
CA PHE A 105 -2.94 7.53 -12.38
C PHE A 105 -3.92 8.69 -12.60
N LEU A 106 -3.64 9.86 -11.99
CA LEU A 106 -4.51 11.03 -12.15
C LEU A 106 -4.20 11.79 -13.44
N PRO A 107 -5.21 12.05 -14.30
CA PRO A 107 -5.08 12.95 -15.41
C PRO A 107 -4.70 14.38 -14.98
N ALA A 108 -3.97 15.09 -15.80
CA ALA A 108 -3.45 16.44 -15.47
C ALA A 108 -4.57 17.45 -15.17
N ASP A 109 -5.69 17.36 -15.88
CA ASP A 109 -6.88 18.19 -15.65
C ASP A 109 -7.54 17.91 -14.31
N GLU A 110 -7.55 16.67 -13.83
CA GLU A 110 -8.06 16.31 -12.52
C GLU A 110 -7.11 16.77 -11.41
N VAL A 111 -5.80 16.70 -11.61
CA VAL A 111 -4.82 17.27 -10.66
C VAL A 111 -5.07 18.77 -10.47
N LEU A 112 -5.30 19.50 -11.54
CA LEU A 112 -5.62 20.93 -11.48
C LEU A 112 -6.96 21.20 -10.76
N ARG A 113 -7.97 20.35 -11.03
CA ARG A 113 -9.30 20.48 -10.42
C ARG A 113 -9.29 20.22 -8.92
N LEU A 114 -8.53 19.22 -8.46
CA LEU A 114 -8.38 18.91 -7.04
C LEU A 114 -7.58 19.98 -6.30
N GLY A 115 -6.60 20.59 -6.95
CA GLY A 115 -5.83 21.70 -6.42
C GLY A 115 -5.28 21.42 -5.00
N GLY A 116 -5.57 22.30 -4.05
CA GLY A 116 -5.11 22.19 -2.68
C GLY A 116 -5.69 21.02 -1.86
N ARG A 117 -6.64 20.25 -2.43
CA ARG A 117 -7.16 19.01 -1.80
C ARG A 117 -6.30 17.79 -2.11
N LEU A 118 -5.38 17.89 -3.07
CA LEU A 118 -4.48 16.82 -3.47
C LEU A 118 -3.09 17.06 -2.89
N TYR A 119 -2.62 16.11 -2.08
CA TYR A 119 -1.24 16.05 -1.65
C TYR A 119 -0.57 14.84 -2.30
N GLN A 120 0.48 15.08 -3.10
CA GLN A 120 1.23 14.01 -3.75
C GLN A 120 2.54 13.78 -3.03
N ILE A 121 2.80 12.53 -2.66
CA ILE A 121 4.05 12.07 -2.07
C ILE A 121 4.77 11.25 -3.12
N GLY A 122 5.91 11.74 -3.60
CA GLY A 122 6.73 11.04 -4.57
C GLY A 122 7.81 10.20 -3.91
N THR A 123 8.57 9.50 -4.74
CA THR A 123 9.67 8.63 -4.34
C THR A 123 10.67 9.31 -3.43
N GLU A 124 11.03 10.56 -3.75
CA GLU A 124 12.03 11.31 -2.97
C GLU A 124 11.57 11.59 -1.54
N GLN A 125 10.27 11.84 -1.33
CA GLN A 125 9.74 12.06 0.02
C GLN A 125 9.55 10.76 0.82
N LEU A 126 9.60 9.60 0.17
CA LEU A 126 9.49 8.29 0.82
C LEU A 126 10.86 7.70 1.18
N ARG A 127 11.94 8.26 0.68
CA ARG A 127 13.30 7.86 1.05
C ARG A 127 13.62 8.34 2.47
N LEU A 128 14.22 7.46 3.26
CA LEU A 128 14.71 7.82 4.57
C LEU A 128 15.99 8.67 4.45
N ASN A 129 16.03 9.76 5.17
CA ASN A 129 17.26 10.53 5.37
C ASN A 129 18.03 10.03 6.61
N HIS A 130 19.21 10.59 6.88
CA HIS A 130 20.08 10.21 7.99
C HIS A 130 19.35 10.22 9.34
N THR A 131 18.62 11.29 9.65
CA THR A 131 17.89 11.43 10.92
C THR A 131 16.76 10.43 11.03
N GLU A 132 15.98 10.24 9.97
CA GLU A 132 14.85 9.31 9.93
C GLU A 132 15.32 7.86 10.05
N LEU A 133 16.43 7.50 9.38
CA LEU A 133 17.03 6.18 9.46
C LEU A 133 17.53 5.91 10.89
N SER A 134 18.22 6.86 11.52
CA SER A 134 18.67 6.74 12.93
C SER A 134 17.49 6.51 13.87
N VAL A 135 16.39 7.26 13.72
CA VAL A 135 15.18 7.10 14.52
C VAL A 135 14.54 5.73 14.27
N TYR A 136 14.50 5.30 13.01
CA TYR A 136 13.92 4.02 12.64
C TYR A 136 14.73 2.83 13.19
N ALA A 137 16.05 2.86 13.04
CA ALA A 137 16.95 1.83 13.59
C ALA A 137 16.76 1.65 15.10
N ARG A 138 16.72 2.75 15.85
CA ARG A 138 16.45 2.72 17.31
C ARG A 138 15.09 2.11 17.65
N ARG A 139 14.04 2.38 16.85
CA ARG A 139 12.72 1.75 17.02
C ARG A 139 12.74 0.25 16.76
N CYS A 140 13.64 -0.21 15.89
CA CYS A 140 13.89 -1.64 15.65
C CYS A 140 14.81 -2.27 16.70
N GLY A 141 15.21 -1.53 17.74
CA GLY A 141 16.09 -2.04 18.80
C GLY A 141 17.57 -2.07 18.42
N THR A 142 17.96 -1.35 17.35
CA THR A 142 19.34 -1.32 16.85
C THR A 142 19.92 0.09 16.98
N GLU A 143 21.04 0.20 17.68
CA GLU A 143 21.83 1.45 17.70
C GLU A 143 22.91 1.37 16.64
N LEU A 144 22.92 2.36 15.74
CA LEU A 144 23.90 2.48 14.66
C LEU A 144 24.83 3.67 14.94
N THR A 145 26.09 3.51 14.59
CA THR A 145 27.05 4.63 14.50
C THR A 145 26.75 5.47 13.26
N ASP A 146 27.21 6.73 13.23
CA ASP A 146 27.05 7.60 12.06
C ASP A 146 27.66 6.96 10.79
N ALA A 147 28.80 6.29 10.90
CA ALA A 147 29.41 5.57 9.78
C ALA A 147 28.53 4.44 9.24
N GLN A 148 27.88 3.69 10.12
CA GLN A 148 26.95 2.63 9.71
C GLN A 148 25.66 3.20 9.09
N ILE A 149 25.20 4.35 9.55
CA ILE A 149 24.05 5.04 8.95
C ILE A 149 24.39 5.50 7.53
N GLU A 150 25.57 6.10 7.31
CA GLU A 150 26.02 6.52 5.98
C GLU A 150 26.18 5.32 5.03
N GLU A 151 26.80 4.23 5.49
CA GLU A 151 26.94 2.99 4.72
C GLU A 151 25.57 2.43 4.33
N LEU A 152 24.62 2.42 5.28
CA LEU A 152 23.27 1.91 5.07
C LEU A 152 22.46 2.80 4.10
N LEU A 153 22.61 4.13 4.20
CA LEU A 153 22.01 5.07 3.25
C LEU A 153 22.59 4.89 1.85
N TYR A 154 23.89 4.70 1.74
CA TYR A 154 24.55 4.48 0.45
C TYR A 154 24.03 3.18 -0.22
N SER A 155 24.01 2.07 0.52
CA SER A 155 23.62 0.75 -0.04
C SER A 155 22.11 0.62 -0.29
N SER A 156 21.27 1.29 0.52
CA SER A 156 19.82 1.22 0.39
C SER A 156 19.21 2.37 -0.42
N GLU A 157 19.99 3.40 -0.75
CA GLU A 157 19.52 4.67 -1.31
C GLU A 157 18.35 5.28 -0.50
N GLY A 158 18.27 4.97 0.79
CA GLY A 158 17.17 5.40 1.67
C GLY A 158 15.84 4.66 1.47
N TRP A 159 15.79 3.62 0.64
CA TRP A 159 14.60 2.82 0.46
C TRP A 159 14.25 2.03 1.72
N PHE A 160 13.05 2.27 2.24
CA PHE A 160 12.56 1.70 3.48
C PHE A 160 12.69 0.17 3.53
N SER A 161 12.31 -0.53 2.45
CA SER A 161 12.39 -2.00 2.39
C SER A 161 13.83 -2.51 2.45
N ALA A 162 14.75 -1.85 1.75
CA ALA A 162 16.18 -2.19 1.80
C ALA A 162 16.77 -1.92 3.18
N VAL A 163 16.45 -0.76 3.78
CA VAL A 163 16.85 -0.44 5.15
C VAL A 163 16.34 -1.48 6.15
N TYR A 164 15.06 -1.85 6.05
CA TYR A 164 14.47 -2.88 6.92
C TYR A 164 15.20 -4.23 6.81
N LEU A 165 15.48 -4.69 5.58
CA LEU A 165 16.19 -5.96 5.35
C LEU A 165 17.62 -5.93 5.89
N ASN A 166 18.32 -4.82 5.70
CA ASN A 166 19.68 -4.63 6.24
C ASN A 166 19.68 -4.66 7.78
N LEU A 167 18.76 -3.93 8.43
CA LEU A 167 18.64 -3.93 9.88
C LEU A 167 18.29 -5.31 10.44
N ARG A 168 17.43 -6.04 9.75
CA ARG A 168 17.09 -7.41 10.11
C ARG A 168 18.30 -8.32 10.00
N THR A 169 19.06 -8.25 8.91
CA THR A 169 20.29 -9.04 8.74
C THR A 169 21.32 -8.67 9.81
N LEU A 170 21.48 -7.40 10.14
CA LEU A 170 22.35 -6.96 11.22
C LEU A 170 21.92 -7.55 12.56
N SER A 171 20.63 -7.55 12.86
CA SER A 171 20.09 -8.14 14.11
C SER A 171 20.29 -9.66 14.18
N GLU A 172 20.19 -10.38 13.06
CA GLU A 172 20.31 -11.83 13.01
C GLU A 172 21.76 -12.33 12.93
N ARG A 173 22.63 -11.59 12.22
CA ARG A 173 24.02 -12.01 11.90
C ARG A 173 25.10 -11.16 12.59
N GLY A 174 24.74 -10.04 13.21
CA GLY A 174 25.68 -9.11 13.88
C GLY A 174 26.50 -8.23 12.93
N THR A 175 26.32 -8.35 11.60
CA THR A 175 27.02 -7.57 10.59
C THR A 175 26.06 -7.06 9.51
N LEU A 176 26.32 -5.86 8.99
CA LEU A 176 25.63 -5.39 7.79
C LEU A 176 26.01 -6.26 6.57
N PRO A 177 25.10 -6.46 5.62
CA PRO A 177 25.40 -7.11 4.36
C PRO A 177 26.45 -6.30 3.58
N ASP A 178 27.14 -6.95 2.62
CA ASP A 178 28.03 -6.27 1.70
C ASP A 178 27.26 -5.16 0.95
N PRO A 179 27.73 -3.90 0.95
CA PRO A 179 27.08 -2.80 0.24
C PRO A 179 26.85 -3.02 -1.26
N ASN A 180 27.64 -3.92 -1.87
CA ASN A 180 27.51 -4.32 -3.27
C ASN A 180 26.55 -5.51 -3.48
N SER A 181 25.94 -6.03 -2.43
CA SER A 181 24.96 -7.10 -2.55
C SER A 181 23.72 -6.61 -3.30
N ASP A 182 23.33 -7.37 -4.34
CA ASP A 182 22.07 -7.13 -5.03
C ASP A 182 20.88 -7.27 -4.06
N ILE A 183 19.90 -6.37 -4.19
CA ILE A 183 18.71 -6.35 -3.34
C ILE A 183 17.96 -7.70 -3.35
N TYR A 184 17.98 -8.42 -4.46
CA TYR A 184 17.39 -9.76 -4.55
C TYR A 184 18.15 -10.77 -3.69
N THR A 185 19.47 -10.71 -3.68
CA THR A 185 20.32 -11.54 -2.80
C THR A 185 20.04 -11.23 -1.34
N MET A 186 19.92 -9.95 -0.99
CA MET A 186 19.59 -9.53 0.36
C MET A 186 18.17 -9.99 0.77
N PHE A 187 17.20 -9.85 -0.13
CA PHE A 187 15.84 -10.31 0.08
C PHE A 187 15.79 -11.83 0.30
N SER A 188 16.47 -12.58 -0.55
CA SER A 188 16.57 -14.04 -0.43
C SER A 188 17.19 -14.44 0.92
N ALA A 189 18.32 -13.84 1.28
CA ALA A 189 19.01 -14.12 2.54
C ALA A 189 18.16 -13.79 3.79
N ALA A 190 17.37 -12.72 3.74
CA ALA A 190 16.57 -12.29 4.88
C ALA A 190 15.18 -12.95 4.97
N MET A 191 14.59 -13.31 3.84
CA MET A 191 13.19 -13.74 3.78
C MET A 191 13.01 -15.19 3.35
N ILE A 192 13.87 -15.71 2.47
CA ILE A 192 13.72 -17.03 1.86
C ILE A 192 14.62 -18.06 2.55
N ASP A 193 15.92 -17.77 2.68
CA ASP A 193 16.89 -18.72 3.23
C ASP A 193 16.56 -19.21 4.65
N PRO A 194 15.97 -18.39 5.56
CA PRO A 194 15.58 -18.86 6.88
C PRO A 194 14.37 -19.79 6.90
N LEU A 195 13.65 -19.92 5.76
CA LEU A 195 12.48 -20.78 5.68
C LEU A 195 12.89 -22.27 5.60
N PRO A 196 12.04 -23.20 6.12
CA PRO A 196 12.23 -24.62 5.88
C PRO A 196 12.26 -24.94 4.37
N PRO A 197 13.06 -25.92 3.92
CA PRO A 197 13.24 -26.25 2.49
C PRO A 197 11.94 -26.44 1.73
N ARG A 198 10.96 -27.07 2.34
CA ARG A 198 9.62 -27.26 1.74
C ARG A 198 8.89 -25.94 1.46
N ARG A 199 9.09 -24.91 2.28
CA ARG A 199 8.51 -23.59 2.03
C ARG A 199 9.27 -22.83 0.96
N GLN A 200 10.58 -23.00 0.90
CA GLN A 200 11.39 -22.41 -0.17
C GLN A 200 10.97 -22.98 -1.53
N GLU A 201 10.80 -24.30 -1.64
CA GLU A 201 10.33 -24.98 -2.84
C GLU A 201 8.91 -24.52 -3.23
N PHE A 202 7.99 -24.45 -2.26
CA PHE A 202 6.65 -23.92 -2.47
C PHE A 202 6.67 -22.50 -3.06
N LEU A 203 7.48 -21.60 -2.49
CA LEU A 203 7.59 -20.22 -2.97
C LEU A 203 8.23 -20.15 -4.35
N ALA A 204 9.23 -20.99 -4.63
CA ALA A 204 9.87 -21.05 -5.95
C ALA A 204 8.88 -21.50 -7.04
N VAL A 205 8.05 -22.51 -6.75
CA VAL A 205 7.03 -22.98 -7.71
C VAL A 205 5.91 -21.96 -7.87
N MET A 206 5.40 -21.40 -6.78
CA MET A 206 4.30 -20.43 -6.82
C MET A 206 4.71 -19.10 -7.45
N GLY A 207 5.98 -18.71 -7.34
CA GLY A 207 6.54 -17.52 -7.97
C GLY A 207 6.67 -17.57 -9.50
N LEU A 208 6.41 -18.74 -10.12
CA LEU A 208 6.37 -18.88 -11.58
C LEU A 208 5.02 -18.43 -12.18
N ALA A 209 4.01 -18.24 -11.35
CA ALA A 209 2.68 -17.81 -11.79
C ALA A 209 2.42 -16.36 -11.36
N ASP A 210 1.93 -15.52 -12.27
CA ASP A 210 1.52 -14.16 -11.96
C ASP A 210 0.33 -14.11 -11.00
N GLU A 211 -0.57 -15.08 -11.13
CA GLU A 211 -1.74 -15.25 -10.26
C GLU A 211 -1.92 -16.73 -9.91
N PHE A 212 -2.36 -17.02 -8.69
CA PHE A 212 -2.68 -18.39 -8.29
C PHE A 212 -3.90 -18.44 -7.35
N THR A 213 -4.59 -19.57 -7.40
CA THR A 213 -5.72 -19.87 -6.51
C THR A 213 -5.26 -20.66 -5.29
N VAL A 214 -6.09 -20.65 -4.23
CA VAL A 214 -5.86 -21.50 -3.05
C VAL A 214 -5.82 -22.98 -3.43
N GLU A 215 -6.57 -23.38 -4.47
CA GLU A 215 -6.55 -24.77 -4.96
C GLU A 215 -5.20 -25.10 -5.58
N MET A 216 -4.65 -24.24 -6.45
CA MET A 216 -3.31 -24.43 -7.01
C MET A 216 -2.26 -24.53 -5.90
N ALA A 217 -2.31 -23.66 -4.90
CA ALA A 217 -1.39 -23.68 -3.77
C ALA A 217 -1.47 -24.95 -2.90
N ARG A 218 -2.55 -25.72 -2.96
CA ARG A 218 -2.68 -27.01 -2.26
C ARG A 218 -2.04 -28.19 -2.98
N TYR A 219 -1.76 -28.06 -4.28
CA TYR A 219 -1.13 -29.09 -5.10
C TYR A 219 0.41 -29.03 -5.07
N VAL A 220 1.00 -27.96 -4.55
CA VAL A 220 2.42 -27.75 -4.36
C VAL A 220 2.80 -27.99 -2.88
#